data_1865f7a3d7c8155a7d33ba8d45e0d4e0
#
_entry.id   1865f7a3d7c8155a7d33ba8d45e0d4e0
#
_cell.length_a   1.000
_cell.length_b   1.000
_cell.length_c   1.000
_cell.angle_alpha   90.00
_cell.angle_beta   90.00
_cell.angle_gamma   90.00
#
_symmetry.space_group_name_H-M   'P 1'
#
loop_
_entity.id
_entity.type
_entity.pdbx_description
1 polymer ?
#
loop_
_entity_poly.entity_id
_entity_poly.type
_entity_poly.pdbx_seq_one_letter_code
_entity_poly.pdbx_strand_id
1 'polypeptide(L)'
;IRDTLLEIQALVDAQVARVEGAQQALAAAEAEVTAREQLAAAAEQAVQDTIVQVRVRAVDAFVGTGEGGLEPWLADGDVNRTAIRIAMLDFAAGSERDLLDDLRAHRAELEINVEFGEAAKEEADRLRAQVEEELAVLQERRALQLEVQSEMADRIDSWLIEADERAQASDEFTSLIRSATAAATGLTPGSESLEGFIMPTAGSVGSAFGPRVHPIFGTVRQHTGVDIGSRTGNPIWASKDGRVIFAGWKGGYGNTVVLVHGDGTVTTLYAHMSEIHSDVGDQIDQGEVIGEIGSTGFSTGPHLHFEVRVNGTPKDPVAFLP
;
A
#
# COMPACT_ATOMS: atom_id res chain seq x y z
N ILE A 1 5.51 -3.37 9.38
CA ILE A 1 4.29 -3.62 8.55
C ILE A 1 3.47 -2.34 8.38
N ARG A 2 3.13 -1.58 9.44
CA ARG A 2 2.39 -0.31 9.31
C ARG A 2 3.17 0.69 8.46
N ASP A 3 4.46 0.83 8.72
CA ASP A 3 5.34 1.72 7.96
C ASP A 3 5.46 1.28 6.51
N THR A 4 5.54 -0.04 6.26
CA THR A 4 5.57 -0.62 4.90
C THR A 4 4.31 -0.30 4.11
N LEU A 5 3.11 -0.36 4.75
CA LEU A 5 1.87 0.03 4.08
C LEU A 5 1.81 1.52 3.75
N LEU A 6 2.32 2.38 4.64
CA LEU A 6 2.40 3.81 4.38
C LEU A 6 3.36 4.11 3.22
N GLU A 7 4.49 3.39 3.14
CA GLU A 7 5.43 3.50 2.03
C GLU A 7 4.80 3.03 0.69
N ILE A 8 4.10 1.89 0.69
CA ILE A 8 3.40 1.40 -0.51
C ILE A 8 2.31 2.40 -0.94
N GLN A 9 1.53 2.93 -0.01
CA GLN A 9 0.52 3.93 -0.31
C GLN A 9 1.14 5.18 -0.94
N ALA A 10 2.23 5.69 -0.40
CA ALA A 10 2.95 6.85 -0.96
C ALA A 10 3.48 6.57 -2.38
N LEU A 11 3.95 5.33 -2.65
CA LEU A 11 4.38 4.93 -4.00
C LEU A 11 3.21 4.83 -4.98
N VAL A 12 2.04 4.37 -4.54
CA VAL A 12 0.82 4.34 -5.37
C VAL A 12 0.36 5.76 -5.67
N ASP A 13 0.31 6.65 -4.68
CA ASP A 13 -0.11 8.04 -4.86
C ASP A 13 0.82 8.80 -5.81
N ALA A 14 2.14 8.61 -5.67
CA ALA A 14 3.12 9.18 -6.57
C ALA A 14 2.98 8.66 -8.02
N GLN A 15 2.59 7.38 -8.18
CA GLN A 15 2.35 6.79 -9.50
C GLN A 15 1.06 7.32 -10.12
N VAL A 16 0.00 7.51 -9.34
CA VAL A 16 -1.25 8.14 -9.80
C VAL A 16 -0.96 9.53 -10.36
N ALA A 17 -0.19 10.36 -9.63
CA ALA A 17 0.19 11.68 -10.10
C ALA A 17 0.99 11.65 -11.42
N ARG A 18 1.86 10.64 -11.62
CA ARG A 18 2.58 10.47 -12.91
C ARG A 18 1.64 10.11 -14.05
N VAL A 19 0.72 9.19 -13.83
CA VAL A 19 -0.30 8.82 -14.83
C VAL A 19 -1.13 10.04 -15.22
N GLU A 20 -1.60 10.83 -14.24
CA GLU A 20 -2.37 12.05 -14.50
C GLU A 20 -1.56 13.09 -15.31
N GLY A 21 -0.29 13.28 -14.96
CA GLY A 21 0.62 14.17 -15.70
C GLY A 21 0.85 13.71 -17.14
N ALA A 22 1.08 12.42 -17.36
CA ALA A 22 1.25 11.84 -18.69
C ALA A 22 -0.04 11.94 -19.54
N GLN A 23 -1.21 11.71 -18.94
CA GLN A 23 -2.50 11.88 -19.61
C GLN A 23 -2.77 13.34 -20.02
N GLN A 24 -2.41 14.30 -19.17
CA GLN A 24 -2.53 15.73 -19.51
C GLN A 24 -1.61 16.11 -20.66
N ALA A 25 -0.37 15.59 -20.66
CA ALA A 25 0.57 15.82 -21.75
C ALA A 25 0.07 15.22 -23.07
N LEU A 26 -0.46 13.99 -23.03
CA LEU A 26 -1.06 13.35 -24.20
C LEU A 26 -2.25 14.17 -24.75
N ALA A 27 -3.17 14.60 -23.88
CA ALA A 27 -4.30 15.41 -24.31
C ALA A 27 -3.89 16.74 -24.97
N ALA A 28 -2.82 17.36 -24.48
CA ALA A 28 -2.26 18.57 -25.09
C ALA A 28 -1.65 18.28 -26.47
N ALA A 29 -0.92 17.17 -26.63
CA ALA A 29 -0.35 16.75 -27.90
C ALA A 29 -1.44 16.39 -28.93
N GLU A 30 -2.49 15.70 -28.53
CA GLU A 30 -3.65 15.37 -29.41
C GLU A 30 -4.39 16.63 -29.86
N ALA A 31 -4.50 17.63 -28.98
CA ALA A 31 -5.04 18.94 -29.36
C ALA A 31 -4.18 19.68 -30.40
N GLU A 32 -2.84 19.60 -30.25
CA GLU A 32 -1.90 20.16 -31.25
C GLU A 32 -2.02 19.45 -32.60
N VAL A 33 -2.13 18.09 -32.61
CA VAL A 33 -2.38 17.32 -33.84
C VAL A 33 -3.63 17.84 -34.55
N THR A 34 -4.72 17.98 -33.80
CA THR A 34 -6.01 18.46 -34.35
C THR A 34 -5.88 19.88 -34.92
N ALA A 35 -5.18 20.78 -34.23
CA ALA A 35 -4.95 22.15 -34.68
C ALA A 35 -4.13 22.18 -35.99
N ARG A 36 -3.06 21.35 -36.10
CA ARG A 36 -2.24 21.26 -37.28
C ARG A 36 -2.97 20.66 -38.47
N GLU A 37 -3.80 19.66 -38.27
CA GLU A 37 -4.67 19.11 -39.32
C GLU A 37 -5.66 20.12 -39.83
N GLN A 38 -6.24 20.93 -38.98
CA GLN A 38 -7.15 22.03 -39.41
C GLN A 38 -6.41 23.09 -40.22
N LEU A 39 -5.20 23.51 -39.80
CA LEU A 39 -4.38 24.47 -40.53
C LEU A 39 -3.94 23.93 -41.89
N ALA A 40 -3.53 22.68 -41.95
CA ALA A 40 -3.19 22.01 -43.22
C ALA A 40 -4.38 21.94 -44.17
N ALA A 41 -5.56 21.59 -43.69
CA ALA A 41 -6.80 21.56 -44.49
C ALA A 41 -7.19 22.96 -45.00
N ALA A 42 -7.05 23.99 -44.17
CA ALA A 42 -7.29 25.38 -44.59
C ALA A 42 -6.29 25.85 -45.67
N ALA A 43 -5.00 25.52 -45.48
CA ALA A 43 -3.96 25.86 -46.48
C ALA A 43 -4.18 25.06 -47.78
N GLU A 44 -4.57 23.80 -47.74
CA GLU A 44 -4.93 23.02 -48.92
C GLU A 44 -6.11 23.66 -49.70
N GLN A 45 -7.14 24.07 -48.97
CA GLN A 45 -8.29 24.79 -49.61
C GLN A 45 -7.82 26.10 -50.27
N ALA A 46 -6.98 26.87 -49.59
CA ALA A 46 -6.43 28.12 -50.18
C ALA A 46 -5.62 27.84 -51.45
N VAL A 47 -4.82 26.77 -51.45
CA VAL A 47 -4.11 26.32 -52.66
C VAL A 47 -5.09 26.01 -53.80
N GLN A 48 -6.16 25.25 -53.53
CA GLN A 48 -7.16 24.88 -54.53
C GLN A 48 -7.91 26.12 -55.07
N ASP A 49 -8.29 27.03 -54.19
CA ASP A 49 -8.97 28.27 -54.58
C ASP A 49 -8.08 29.14 -55.45
N THR A 50 -6.81 29.27 -55.10
CA THR A 50 -5.83 30.03 -55.91
C THR A 50 -5.60 29.35 -57.28
N ILE A 51 -5.52 28.02 -57.35
CA ILE A 51 -5.41 27.30 -58.63
C ILE A 51 -6.62 27.58 -59.51
N VAL A 52 -7.84 27.62 -58.93
CA VAL A 52 -9.06 27.93 -59.69
C VAL A 52 -8.94 29.36 -60.26
N GLN A 53 -8.52 30.32 -59.45
CA GLN A 53 -8.33 31.71 -59.89
C GLN A 53 -7.28 31.83 -61.01
N VAL A 54 -6.14 31.16 -60.87
CA VAL A 54 -5.10 31.11 -61.92
C VAL A 54 -5.66 30.53 -63.22
N ARG A 55 -6.45 29.42 -63.14
CA ARG A 55 -7.11 28.83 -64.30
C ARG A 55 -8.08 29.77 -65.00
N VAL A 56 -8.93 30.44 -64.24
CA VAL A 56 -9.90 31.41 -64.78
C VAL A 56 -9.16 32.53 -65.49
N ARG A 57 -8.12 33.09 -64.84
CA ARG A 57 -7.30 34.15 -65.45
C ARG A 57 -6.57 33.70 -66.74
N ALA A 58 -6.01 32.47 -66.72
CA ALA A 58 -5.37 31.90 -67.92
C ALA A 58 -6.34 31.72 -69.08
N VAL A 59 -7.59 31.27 -68.80
CA VAL A 59 -8.64 31.17 -69.83
C VAL A 59 -9.06 32.54 -70.34
N ASP A 60 -9.27 33.52 -69.44
CA ASP A 60 -9.63 34.90 -69.85
C ASP A 60 -8.55 35.52 -70.70
N ALA A 61 -7.27 35.33 -70.33
CA ALA A 61 -6.13 35.80 -71.15
C ALA A 61 -6.11 35.11 -72.50
N PHE A 62 -6.37 33.80 -72.56
CA PHE A 62 -6.39 33.06 -73.83
C PHE A 62 -7.55 33.47 -74.73
N VAL A 63 -8.78 33.60 -74.17
CA VAL A 63 -9.98 34.01 -74.92
C VAL A 63 -9.92 35.45 -75.27
N GLY A 64 -9.40 36.33 -74.40
CA GLY A 64 -9.22 37.74 -74.65
C GLY A 64 -8.19 38.05 -75.77
N THR A 65 -7.29 37.08 -76.06
CA THR A 65 -6.34 37.17 -77.18
C THR A 65 -6.92 36.57 -78.47
N GLY A 66 -8.24 36.12 -78.44
CA GLY A 66 -8.89 35.47 -79.57
C GLY A 66 -8.80 36.18 -80.86
N GLU A 67 -8.25 35.49 -81.89
CA GLU A 67 -8.28 35.70 -83.31
C GLU A 67 -7.67 36.98 -83.89
N GLY A 68 -7.05 37.85 -83.15
CA GLY A 68 -6.31 39.01 -83.65
C GLY A 68 -5.11 39.26 -82.76
N GLY A 69 -3.95 38.86 -83.19
CA GLY A 69 -2.72 39.19 -82.54
C GLY A 69 -2.58 40.61 -82.16
N LEU A 70 -1.62 41.00 -81.33
CA LEU A 70 -1.34 42.41 -80.94
C LEU A 70 -1.23 43.41 -82.10
N GLU A 71 -1.02 42.92 -83.33
CA GLU A 71 -0.87 43.74 -84.53
C GLU A 71 -2.06 44.68 -84.81
N PRO A 72 -3.36 44.26 -84.74
CA PRO A 72 -4.46 45.19 -84.93
C PRO A 72 -4.58 46.24 -83.82
N TRP A 73 -4.01 45.97 -82.68
CA TRP A 73 -4.09 46.85 -81.51
C TRP A 73 -3.03 47.93 -81.47
N LEU A 74 -1.91 47.68 -82.15
CA LEU A 74 -0.79 48.58 -82.28
C LEU A 74 -0.94 49.54 -83.55
N ALA A 75 -1.81 49.15 -84.49
CA ALA A 75 -2.01 49.84 -85.73
C ALA A 75 -2.93 51.12 -85.63
N ASP A 76 -3.58 51.36 -84.53
CA ASP A 76 -4.56 52.47 -84.37
C ASP A 76 -3.96 53.77 -83.87
N GLY A 77 -2.86 54.19 -84.36
CA GLY A 77 -2.20 55.56 -84.27
C GLY A 77 -2.50 56.47 -83.06
N ASP A 78 -3.38 56.06 -82.13
CA ASP A 78 -3.74 56.88 -80.98
C ASP A 78 -2.83 56.48 -79.75
N VAL A 79 -1.88 57.33 -79.50
CA VAL A 79 -0.85 57.20 -78.44
C VAL A 79 -1.50 57.01 -77.06
N ASN A 80 -2.61 57.69 -76.78
CA ASN A 80 -3.30 57.54 -75.48
C ASN A 80 -3.96 56.20 -75.28
N ARG A 81 -4.60 55.66 -76.34
CA ARG A 81 -5.22 54.31 -76.28
C ARG A 81 -4.14 53.22 -76.13
N THR A 82 -3.01 53.38 -76.85
CA THR A 82 -1.89 52.48 -76.76
C THR A 82 -1.27 52.50 -75.34
N ALA A 83 -1.10 53.68 -74.74
CA ALA A 83 -0.59 53.83 -73.37
C ALA A 83 -1.53 53.21 -72.32
N ILE A 84 -2.87 53.38 -72.45
CA ILE A 84 -3.87 52.80 -71.59
C ILE A 84 -3.86 51.23 -71.70
N ARG A 85 -3.68 50.69 -72.91
CA ARG A 85 -3.59 49.25 -73.15
C ARG A 85 -2.32 48.66 -72.59
N ILE A 86 -1.17 49.33 -72.76
CA ILE A 86 0.09 48.87 -72.13
C ILE A 86 -0.04 48.87 -70.61
N ALA A 87 -0.64 49.90 -70.01
CA ALA A 87 -0.88 50.00 -68.59
C ALA A 87 -1.85 48.90 -68.11
N MET A 88 -2.89 48.54 -68.92
CA MET A 88 -3.79 47.37 -68.58
C MET A 88 -3.07 46.02 -68.69
N LEU A 89 -2.21 45.88 -69.72
CA LEU A 89 -1.38 44.65 -69.87
C LEU A 89 -0.38 44.50 -68.71
N ASP A 90 0.25 45.65 -68.36
CA ASP A 90 1.20 45.64 -67.21
C ASP A 90 0.50 45.43 -65.89
N PHE A 91 -0.70 45.99 -65.70
CA PHE A 91 -1.58 45.64 -64.53
C PHE A 91 -2.02 44.18 -64.52
N ALA A 92 -2.44 43.63 -65.68
CA ALA A 92 -2.82 42.23 -65.80
C ALA A 92 -1.63 41.31 -65.49
N ALA A 93 -0.44 41.61 -66.07
CA ALA A 93 0.80 40.87 -65.80
C ALA A 93 1.24 40.99 -64.33
N GLY A 94 1.02 42.16 -63.70
CA GLY A 94 1.26 42.31 -62.25
C GLY A 94 0.33 41.41 -61.41
N SER A 95 -0.97 41.43 -61.71
CA SER A 95 -1.96 40.62 -60.99
C SER A 95 -1.75 39.08 -61.20
N GLU A 96 -1.16 38.67 -62.32
CA GLU A 96 -0.79 37.25 -62.53
C GLU A 96 0.41 36.84 -61.69
N ARG A 97 1.41 37.75 -61.52
CA ARG A 97 2.54 37.52 -60.62
C ARG A 97 2.09 37.39 -59.16
N ASP A 98 1.21 38.28 -58.72
CA ASP A 98 0.65 38.27 -57.36
C ASP A 98 -0.06 36.91 -57.08
N LEU A 99 -0.90 36.39 -58.00
CA LEU A 99 -1.57 35.09 -57.85
C LEU A 99 -0.59 33.92 -57.81
N LEU A 100 0.53 33.99 -58.56
CA LEU A 100 1.56 32.93 -58.50
C LEU A 100 2.36 33.01 -57.21
N ASP A 101 2.58 34.18 -56.67
CA ASP A 101 3.25 34.35 -55.37
C ASP A 101 2.36 33.92 -54.22
N ASP A 102 1.03 34.22 -54.27
CA ASP A 102 0.03 33.67 -53.34
C ASP A 102 0.00 32.14 -53.39
N LEU A 103 -0.01 31.52 -54.57
CA LEU A 103 0.02 30.07 -54.71
C LEU A 103 1.29 29.46 -54.08
N ARG A 104 2.43 30.09 -54.26
CA ARG A 104 3.70 29.65 -53.65
C ARG A 104 3.65 29.78 -52.13
N ALA A 105 3.10 30.89 -51.64
CA ALA A 105 2.94 31.10 -50.19
C ALA A 105 2.01 30.06 -49.56
N HIS A 106 0.82 29.83 -50.15
CA HIS A 106 -0.13 28.83 -49.64
C HIS A 106 0.44 27.38 -49.69
N ARG A 107 1.23 27.06 -50.75
CA ARG A 107 1.90 25.74 -50.81
C ARG A 107 2.98 25.61 -49.75
N ALA A 108 3.77 26.62 -49.47
CA ALA A 108 4.77 26.59 -48.41
C ALA A 108 4.11 26.49 -47.02
N GLU A 109 2.98 27.18 -46.80
CA GLU A 109 2.20 27.08 -45.56
C GLU A 109 1.63 25.67 -45.39
N LEU A 110 1.10 25.06 -46.44
CA LEU A 110 0.62 23.68 -46.41
C LEU A 110 1.75 22.68 -46.04
N GLU A 111 2.91 22.79 -46.70
CA GLU A 111 4.06 21.93 -46.46
C GLU A 111 4.53 22.03 -45.00
N ILE A 112 4.64 23.25 -44.47
CA ILE A 112 4.99 23.50 -43.06
C ILE A 112 3.97 22.87 -42.11
N ASN A 113 2.67 23.06 -42.34
CA ASN A 113 1.65 22.53 -41.46
C ASN A 113 1.56 20.98 -41.51
N VAL A 114 1.81 20.39 -42.69
CA VAL A 114 1.92 18.91 -42.81
C VAL A 114 3.11 18.38 -42.04
N GLU A 115 4.31 18.99 -42.19
CA GLU A 115 5.52 18.57 -41.46
C GLU A 115 5.34 18.68 -39.94
N PHE A 116 4.81 19.82 -39.46
CA PHE A 116 4.51 19.97 -38.03
C PHE A 116 3.40 19.04 -37.53
N GLY A 117 2.43 18.72 -38.39
CA GLY A 117 1.38 17.74 -38.09
C GLY A 117 1.92 16.33 -37.91
N GLU A 118 2.87 15.90 -38.75
CA GLU A 118 3.55 14.62 -38.62
C GLU A 118 4.38 14.54 -37.32
N ALA A 119 5.14 15.59 -37.03
CA ALA A 119 5.92 15.68 -35.79
C ALA A 119 5.02 15.65 -34.53
N ALA A 120 3.87 16.34 -34.57
CA ALA A 120 2.89 16.33 -33.48
C ALA A 120 2.27 14.92 -33.28
N LYS A 121 2.01 14.18 -34.36
CA LYS A 121 1.54 12.77 -34.29
C LYS A 121 2.56 11.86 -33.65
N GLU A 122 3.83 11.97 -34.05
CA GLU A 122 4.90 11.16 -33.46
C GLU A 122 5.06 11.44 -31.96
N GLU A 123 4.87 12.69 -31.53
CA GLU A 123 4.90 13.06 -30.11
C GLU A 123 3.70 12.50 -29.36
N ALA A 124 2.48 12.59 -29.91
CA ALA A 124 1.28 12.03 -29.34
C ALA A 124 1.38 10.49 -29.18
N ASP A 125 1.96 9.80 -30.18
CA ASP A 125 2.17 8.34 -30.11
C ASP A 125 3.20 7.94 -29.04
N ARG A 126 4.27 8.71 -28.87
CA ARG A 126 5.22 8.52 -27.76
C ARG A 126 4.58 8.72 -26.40
N LEU A 127 3.80 9.78 -26.24
CA LEU A 127 3.10 10.05 -24.99
C LEU A 127 2.03 9.00 -24.68
N ARG A 128 1.36 8.47 -25.71
CA ARG A 128 0.41 7.36 -25.55
C ARG A 128 1.10 6.11 -25.02
N ALA A 129 2.24 5.71 -25.58
CA ALA A 129 3.05 4.61 -25.10
C ALA A 129 3.52 4.84 -23.65
N GLN A 130 3.90 6.07 -23.29
CA GLN A 130 4.27 6.42 -21.94
C GLN A 130 3.10 6.27 -20.96
N VAL A 131 1.89 6.71 -21.33
CA VAL A 131 0.68 6.53 -20.51
C VAL A 131 0.39 5.05 -20.26
N GLU A 132 0.52 4.20 -21.28
CA GLU A 132 0.34 2.76 -21.16
C GLU A 132 1.35 2.14 -20.19
N GLU A 133 2.63 2.53 -20.26
CA GLU A 133 3.67 2.08 -19.33
C GLU A 133 3.39 2.50 -17.89
N GLU A 134 3.06 3.79 -17.67
CA GLU A 134 2.76 4.29 -16.32
C GLU A 134 1.50 3.64 -15.71
N LEU A 135 0.50 3.32 -16.54
CA LEU A 135 -0.69 2.55 -16.13
C LEU A 135 -0.35 1.12 -15.73
N ALA A 136 0.53 0.44 -16.48
CA ALA A 136 0.99 -0.91 -16.15
C ALA A 136 1.70 -0.93 -14.79
N VAL A 137 2.60 0.03 -14.53
CA VAL A 137 3.28 0.18 -13.25
C VAL A 137 2.29 0.47 -12.11
N LEU A 138 1.25 1.29 -12.37
CA LEU A 138 0.21 1.57 -11.37
C LEU A 138 -0.58 0.29 -11.01
N GLN A 139 -0.92 -0.53 -12.00
CA GLN A 139 -1.62 -1.80 -11.78
C GLN A 139 -0.78 -2.77 -10.93
N GLU A 140 0.51 -2.91 -11.23
CA GLU A 140 1.43 -3.74 -10.45
C GLU A 140 1.53 -3.28 -8.99
N ARG A 141 1.69 -1.98 -8.76
CA ARG A 141 1.76 -1.41 -7.40
C ARG A 141 0.46 -1.62 -6.61
N ARG A 142 -0.69 -1.47 -7.25
CA ARG A 142 -1.99 -1.74 -6.62
C ARG A 142 -2.17 -3.22 -6.30
N ALA A 143 -1.72 -4.12 -7.16
CA ALA A 143 -1.75 -5.57 -6.89
C ALA A 143 -0.90 -5.91 -5.66
N LEU A 144 0.33 -5.39 -5.56
CA LEU A 144 1.19 -5.56 -4.39
C LEU A 144 0.54 -4.98 -3.11
N GLN A 145 -0.10 -3.82 -3.20
CA GLN A 145 -0.82 -3.23 -2.07
C GLN A 145 -1.93 -4.14 -1.55
N LEU A 146 -2.73 -4.72 -2.45
CA LEU A 146 -3.80 -5.65 -2.10
C LEU A 146 -3.28 -6.94 -1.48
N GLU A 147 -2.18 -7.49 -2.01
CA GLU A 147 -1.52 -8.69 -1.47
C GLU A 147 -1.06 -8.46 -0.02
N VAL A 148 -0.33 -7.37 0.23
CA VAL A 148 0.13 -7.01 1.58
C VAL A 148 -1.04 -6.75 2.54
N GLN A 149 -2.12 -6.11 2.07
CA GLN A 149 -3.33 -5.91 2.88
C GLN A 149 -4.02 -7.23 3.23
N SER A 150 -4.10 -8.17 2.28
CA SER A 150 -4.67 -9.51 2.51
C SER A 150 -3.85 -10.31 3.53
N GLU A 151 -2.53 -10.35 3.36
CA GLU A 151 -1.64 -11.03 4.32
C GLU A 151 -1.78 -10.44 5.74
N MET A 152 -1.93 -9.12 5.83
CA MET A 152 -2.16 -8.47 7.12
C MET A 152 -3.50 -8.89 7.74
N ALA A 153 -4.57 -8.95 6.96
CA ALA A 153 -5.89 -9.36 7.45
C ALA A 153 -5.83 -10.79 8.01
N ASP A 154 -5.22 -11.72 7.29
CA ASP A 154 -5.06 -13.11 7.72
C ASP A 154 -4.26 -13.21 9.04
N ARG A 155 -3.22 -12.40 9.20
CA ARG A 155 -2.43 -12.35 10.44
C ARG A 155 -3.20 -11.74 11.61
N ILE A 156 -4.06 -10.77 11.35
CA ILE A 156 -4.96 -10.18 12.37
C ILE A 156 -5.95 -11.24 12.84
N ASP A 157 -6.60 -11.93 11.91
CA ASP A 157 -7.59 -12.97 12.24
C ASP A 157 -6.97 -14.11 13.04
N SER A 158 -5.81 -14.61 12.64
CA SER A 158 -5.06 -15.64 13.38
C SER A 158 -4.73 -15.16 14.80
N TRP A 159 -4.29 -13.92 14.95
CA TRP A 159 -3.97 -13.34 16.25
C TRP A 159 -5.21 -13.14 17.14
N LEU A 160 -6.37 -12.76 16.56
CA LEU A 160 -7.63 -12.64 17.31
C LEU A 160 -8.10 -14.00 17.84
N ILE A 161 -8.01 -15.07 17.03
CA ILE A 161 -8.34 -16.44 17.44
C ILE A 161 -7.45 -16.86 18.60
N GLU A 162 -6.14 -16.75 18.47
CA GLU A 162 -5.17 -17.06 19.54
C GLU A 162 -5.48 -16.27 20.83
N ALA A 163 -5.96 -15.05 20.64
CA ALA A 163 -6.34 -14.15 21.70
C ALA A 163 -7.53 -14.65 22.52
N ASP A 164 -8.55 -15.08 21.83
CA ASP A 164 -9.79 -15.55 22.44
C ASP A 164 -9.55 -16.88 23.18
N GLU A 165 -8.78 -17.80 22.59
CA GLU A 165 -8.38 -19.05 23.22
C GLU A 165 -7.61 -18.85 24.54
N ARG A 166 -6.70 -17.87 24.61
CA ARG A 166 -5.99 -17.52 25.85
C ARG A 166 -6.93 -16.94 26.90
N ALA A 167 -7.87 -16.09 26.52
CA ALA A 167 -8.84 -15.51 27.43
C ALA A 167 -9.73 -16.61 28.05
N GLN A 168 -10.26 -17.51 27.23
CA GLN A 168 -11.06 -18.65 27.66
C GLN A 168 -10.27 -19.57 28.61
N ALA A 169 -9.02 -19.92 28.30
CA ALA A 169 -8.18 -20.72 29.17
C ALA A 169 -7.93 -20.05 30.52
N SER A 170 -7.74 -18.72 30.56
CA SER A 170 -7.58 -17.97 31.80
C SER A 170 -8.85 -17.99 32.68
N ASP A 171 -10.03 -17.84 32.06
CA ASP A 171 -11.32 -17.91 32.77
C ASP A 171 -11.59 -19.34 33.32
N GLU A 172 -11.26 -20.36 32.57
CA GLU A 172 -11.34 -21.75 33.02
C GLU A 172 -10.41 -22.02 34.22
N PHE A 173 -9.17 -21.50 34.19
CA PHE A 173 -8.28 -21.59 35.37
C PHE A 173 -8.84 -20.87 36.57
N THR A 174 -9.40 -19.68 36.38
CA THR A 174 -10.06 -18.94 37.47
C THR A 174 -11.16 -19.75 38.10
N SER A 175 -11.98 -20.45 37.31
CA SER A 175 -13.07 -21.30 37.81
C SER A 175 -12.55 -22.56 38.53
N LEU A 176 -11.50 -23.18 37.97
CA LEU A 176 -10.85 -24.36 38.58
C LEU A 176 -10.19 -24.03 39.91
N ILE A 177 -9.46 -22.93 39.99
CA ILE A 177 -8.86 -22.44 41.23
C ILE A 177 -9.93 -22.18 42.29
N ARG A 178 -11.03 -21.50 41.95
CA ARG A 178 -12.13 -21.24 42.89
C ARG A 178 -12.77 -22.53 43.42
N SER A 179 -12.96 -23.51 42.54
CA SER A 179 -13.54 -24.81 42.96
C SER A 179 -12.57 -25.61 43.85
N ALA A 180 -11.27 -25.62 43.52
CA ALA A 180 -10.24 -26.26 44.32
C ALA A 180 -10.05 -25.59 45.69
N THR A 181 -10.06 -24.26 45.74
CA THR A 181 -10.03 -23.49 47.00
C THR A 181 -11.25 -23.77 47.85
N ALA A 182 -12.47 -23.82 47.26
CA ALA A 182 -13.69 -24.17 48.00
C ALA A 182 -13.66 -25.59 48.55
N ALA A 183 -13.03 -26.56 47.86
CA ALA A 183 -12.85 -27.94 48.32
C ALA A 183 -11.76 -28.07 49.41
N ALA A 184 -10.81 -27.13 49.43
CA ALA A 184 -9.70 -27.10 50.41
C ALA A 184 -10.07 -26.40 51.74
N THR A 185 -11.24 -25.74 51.85
CA THR A 185 -11.72 -25.00 53.05
C THR A 185 -11.98 -25.84 54.32
N GLY A 186 -11.42 -27.06 54.40
CA GLY A 186 -11.25 -27.77 55.66
C GLY A 186 -9.99 -27.39 56.46
N LEU A 187 -9.14 -26.53 55.90
CA LEU A 187 -7.93 -26.01 56.54
C LEU A 187 -8.25 -24.70 57.24
N THR A 188 -7.92 -24.59 58.51
CA THR A 188 -8.09 -23.37 59.32
C THR A 188 -7.42 -22.17 58.68
N PRO A 189 -8.08 -21.00 58.54
CA PRO A 189 -7.48 -19.80 58.02
C PRO A 189 -6.32 -19.35 58.94
N GLY A 190 -5.10 -19.68 58.53
CA GLY A 190 -3.90 -18.99 59.03
C GLY A 190 -3.65 -17.78 58.16
N SER A 191 -3.39 -16.60 58.77
CA SER A 191 -2.95 -15.43 58.03
C SER A 191 -1.56 -15.70 57.45
N GLU A 192 -1.50 -16.36 56.27
CA GLU A 192 -0.23 -16.53 55.59
C GLU A 192 0.25 -15.19 55.03
N SER A 193 1.46 -14.89 55.41
CA SER A 193 2.24 -13.79 54.80
C SER A 193 2.32 -13.99 53.30
N LEU A 194 2.03 -12.94 52.49
CA LEU A 194 2.30 -12.92 51.05
C LEU A 194 3.80 -12.90 50.76
N GLU A 195 4.64 -12.97 51.81
CA GLU A 195 6.10 -13.02 51.74
C GLU A 195 6.59 -14.47 51.67
N GLY A 196 7.81 -14.65 51.19
CA GLY A 196 8.51 -15.92 51.20
C GLY A 196 8.44 -16.75 49.91
N PHE A 197 8.12 -16.14 48.78
CA PHE A 197 8.28 -16.76 47.48
C PHE A 197 9.74 -16.72 47.01
N ILE A 198 10.15 -17.77 46.29
CA ILE A 198 11.45 -17.79 45.59
C ILE A 198 11.26 -17.66 44.07
N MET A 199 12.32 -17.32 43.36
CA MET A 199 12.30 -17.34 41.90
C MET A 199 12.01 -18.75 41.40
N PRO A 200 11.03 -18.90 40.46
CA PRO A 200 10.60 -20.25 39.99
C PRO A 200 11.58 -20.86 38.97
N THR A 201 12.52 -20.12 38.43
CA THR A 201 13.58 -20.63 37.56
C THR A 201 14.76 -19.66 37.54
N ALA A 202 15.90 -20.16 37.08
CA ALA A 202 17.07 -19.30 36.80
C ALA A 202 16.83 -18.48 35.52
N GLY A 203 16.68 -17.18 35.68
CA GLY A 203 16.42 -16.29 34.55
C GLY A 203 16.07 -14.88 35.03
N SER A 204 15.77 -14.01 34.09
CA SER A 204 15.31 -12.64 34.35
C SER A 204 13.91 -12.41 33.78
N VAL A 205 13.12 -11.58 34.45
CA VAL A 205 11.82 -11.15 33.95
C VAL A 205 12.02 -10.34 32.68
N GLY A 206 11.61 -10.96 31.56
CA GLY A 206 11.71 -10.34 30.23
C GLY A 206 10.44 -9.60 29.83
N SER A 207 9.29 -9.99 30.40
CA SER A 207 8.00 -9.40 30.07
C SER A 207 7.12 -9.29 31.31
N ALA A 208 6.70 -8.06 31.62
CA ALA A 208 5.98 -7.72 32.84
C ALA A 208 4.48 -8.05 32.77
N PHE A 209 3.88 -8.16 33.97
CA PHE A 209 2.43 -8.20 34.17
C PHE A 209 1.78 -6.90 33.73
N GLY A 210 0.54 -6.97 33.24
CA GLY A 210 -0.28 -5.79 32.97
C GLY A 210 -0.65 -5.58 31.50
N PRO A 211 -1.22 -4.41 31.18
CA PRO A 211 -1.70 -4.13 29.84
C PRO A 211 -0.55 -4.02 28.83
N ARG A 212 -0.63 -4.79 27.74
CA ARG A 212 0.27 -4.73 26.60
C ARG A 212 -0.46 -4.12 25.42
N VAL A 213 0.13 -3.10 24.81
CA VAL A 213 -0.38 -2.54 23.56
C VAL A 213 0.27 -3.31 22.41
N HIS A 214 -0.56 -3.89 21.54
CA HIS A 214 -0.05 -4.56 20.34
C HIS A 214 0.58 -3.51 19.40
N PRO A 215 1.85 -3.67 18.99
CA PRO A 215 2.60 -2.62 18.28
C PRO A 215 2.01 -2.25 16.93
N ILE A 216 1.22 -3.16 16.32
CA ILE A 216 0.64 -2.95 14.99
C ILE A 216 -0.80 -2.45 15.10
N PHE A 217 -1.62 -3.06 15.98
CA PHE A 217 -3.07 -2.84 16.01
C PHE A 217 -3.53 -1.85 17.09
N GLY A 218 -2.63 -1.47 18.02
CA GLY A 218 -2.99 -0.60 19.15
C GLY A 218 -3.99 -1.22 20.14
N THR A 219 -4.34 -2.51 19.96
CA THR A 219 -5.24 -3.22 20.88
C THR A 219 -4.53 -3.48 22.20
N VAL A 220 -5.24 -3.26 23.32
CA VAL A 220 -4.69 -3.50 24.66
C VAL A 220 -5.08 -4.90 25.11
N ARG A 221 -4.09 -5.69 25.59
CA ARG A 221 -4.27 -7.01 26.15
C ARG A 221 -3.64 -7.07 27.54
N GLN A 222 -4.33 -7.77 28.45
CA GLN A 222 -3.82 -8.00 29.79
C GLN A 222 -2.89 -9.23 29.77
N HIS A 223 -1.63 -9.06 30.21
CA HIS A 223 -0.73 -10.12 30.56
C HIS A 223 -0.97 -10.53 32.00
N THR A 224 -1.39 -11.78 32.20
CA THR A 224 -1.85 -12.29 33.50
C THR A 224 -0.72 -12.75 34.43
N GLY A 225 0.52 -12.73 33.95
CA GLY A 225 1.73 -13.13 34.68
C GLY A 225 2.97 -12.35 34.26
N VAL A 226 4.12 -12.92 34.50
CA VAL A 226 5.41 -12.48 33.98
C VAL A 226 6.05 -13.60 33.16
N ASP A 227 6.78 -13.23 32.11
CA ASP A 227 7.56 -14.19 31.35
C ASP A 227 9.02 -14.09 31.80
N ILE A 228 9.56 -15.21 32.28
CA ILE A 228 10.95 -15.35 32.75
C ILE A 228 11.74 -16.09 31.70
N GLY A 229 12.62 -15.39 30.98
CA GLY A 229 13.46 -15.96 29.93
C GLY A 229 14.44 -16.98 30.53
N SER A 230 14.42 -18.23 30.00
CA SER A 230 15.31 -19.31 30.42
C SER A 230 15.50 -20.29 29.26
N ARG A 231 16.47 -21.23 29.39
CA ARG A 231 16.74 -22.22 28.32
C ARG A 231 15.80 -23.41 28.47
N THR A 232 15.38 -24.01 27.34
CA THR A 232 14.66 -25.28 27.34
C THR A 232 15.40 -26.32 28.16
N GLY A 233 14.68 -27.08 28.99
CA GLY A 233 15.23 -28.11 29.88
C GLY A 233 15.77 -27.58 31.22
N ASN A 234 15.80 -26.24 31.44
CA ASN A 234 16.14 -25.71 32.75
C ASN A 234 15.02 -26.06 33.77
N PRO A 235 15.37 -26.35 35.03
CA PRO A 235 14.37 -26.72 36.03
C PRO A 235 13.45 -25.56 36.37
N ILE A 236 12.18 -25.93 36.61
CA ILE A 236 11.17 -25.05 37.19
C ILE A 236 10.94 -25.52 38.63
N TRP A 237 11.17 -24.61 39.57
CA TRP A 237 10.98 -24.85 40.99
C TRP A 237 9.64 -24.29 41.47
N ALA A 238 9.01 -25.00 42.43
CA ALA A 238 7.90 -24.46 43.16
C ALA A 238 8.32 -23.19 43.90
N SER A 239 7.69 -22.03 43.61
CA SER A 239 8.01 -20.77 44.25
C SER A 239 7.66 -20.72 45.72
N LYS A 240 6.75 -21.57 46.17
CA LYS A 240 6.32 -21.75 47.57
C LYS A 240 5.79 -23.17 47.73
N ASP A 241 5.84 -23.70 48.96
CA ASP A 241 5.24 -25.00 49.31
C ASP A 241 3.72 -25.00 49.02
N GLY A 242 3.22 -26.11 48.51
CA GLY A 242 1.81 -26.20 48.14
C GLY A 242 1.39 -27.56 47.64
N ARG A 243 0.14 -27.66 47.21
CA ARG A 243 -0.42 -28.85 46.60
C ARG A 243 -0.78 -28.60 45.14
N VAL A 244 -0.47 -29.57 44.27
CA VAL A 244 -0.81 -29.52 42.84
C VAL A 244 -2.33 -29.66 42.68
N ILE A 245 -2.97 -28.69 42.06
CA ILE A 245 -4.42 -28.72 41.74
C ILE A 245 -4.66 -28.90 40.23
N PHE A 246 -3.63 -28.72 39.42
CA PHE A 246 -3.65 -28.98 37.99
C PHE A 246 -2.25 -29.34 37.49
N ALA A 247 -2.15 -30.37 36.63
CA ALA A 247 -0.93 -30.76 35.91
C ALA A 247 -1.35 -31.31 34.54
N GLY A 248 -0.95 -30.70 33.44
CA GLY A 248 -1.29 -31.14 32.08
C GLY A 248 -1.35 -30.03 31.04
N TRP A 249 -1.87 -30.36 29.87
CA TRP A 249 -2.04 -29.42 28.77
C TRP A 249 -3.26 -28.51 28.98
N LYS A 250 -3.09 -27.19 28.75
CA LYS A 250 -4.19 -26.22 28.84
C LYS A 250 -4.10 -25.15 27.76
N GLY A 251 -4.67 -25.42 26.61
CA GLY A 251 -4.81 -24.45 25.50
C GLY A 251 -3.54 -23.62 25.24
N GLY A 252 -3.66 -22.31 25.20
CA GLY A 252 -2.55 -21.40 24.96
C GLY A 252 -1.44 -21.41 26.01
N TYR A 253 -1.69 -21.91 27.24
CA TYR A 253 -0.66 -22.09 28.27
C TYR A 253 0.26 -23.28 28.01
N GLY A 254 -0.14 -24.23 27.15
CA GLY A 254 0.62 -25.48 26.91
C GLY A 254 0.65 -26.37 28.13
N ASN A 255 1.76 -27.06 28.36
CA ASN A 255 1.97 -27.86 29.58
C ASN A 255 2.07 -26.92 30.77
N THR A 256 1.21 -27.15 31.77
CA THR A 256 0.97 -26.25 32.89
C THR A 256 0.84 -26.99 34.19
N VAL A 257 1.43 -26.44 35.25
CA VAL A 257 1.22 -26.86 36.64
C VAL A 257 0.63 -25.70 37.43
N VAL A 258 -0.34 -25.99 38.31
CA VAL A 258 -0.90 -25.00 39.24
C VAL A 258 -0.80 -25.54 40.64
N LEU A 259 -0.19 -24.74 41.53
CA LEU A 259 -0.09 -25.05 42.98
C LEU A 259 -1.04 -24.14 43.76
N VAL A 260 -1.71 -24.72 44.75
CA VAL A 260 -2.45 -23.98 45.77
C VAL A 260 -1.61 -23.97 47.06
N HIS A 261 -1.51 -22.80 47.69
CA HIS A 261 -0.69 -22.54 48.86
C HIS A 261 -1.55 -22.31 50.11
N GLY A 262 -1.05 -22.81 51.27
CA GLY A 262 -1.62 -22.56 52.59
C GLY A 262 -3.13 -22.73 52.71
N ASP A 263 -3.86 -21.68 53.03
CA ASP A 263 -5.32 -21.66 53.20
C ASP A 263 -6.12 -21.73 51.89
N GLY A 264 -5.45 -21.84 50.75
CA GLY A 264 -6.10 -21.84 49.44
C GLY A 264 -6.34 -20.49 48.81
N THR A 265 -6.01 -19.41 49.50
CA THR A 265 -6.20 -18.03 48.99
C THR A 265 -5.28 -17.70 47.84
N VAL A 266 -4.03 -18.20 47.91
CA VAL A 266 -2.97 -17.94 46.92
C VAL A 266 -2.67 -19.19 46.08
N THR A 267 -2.54 -18.99 44.80
CA THR A 267 -2.10 -20.03 43.84
C THR A 267 -1.01 -19.48 42.93
N THR A 268 -0.10 -20.40 42.52
CA THR A 268 0.87 -20.09 41.45
C THR A 268 0.62 -21.00 40.24
N LEU A 269 0.88 -20.44 39.05
CA LEU A 269 0.74 -21.13 37.78
C LEU A 269 2.06 -21.06 37.03
N TYR A 270 2.47 -22.18 36.47
CA TYR A 270 3.72 -22.38 35.72
C TYR A 270 3.36 -22.97 34.38
N ALA A 271 3.63 -22.23 33.28
CA ALA A 271 3.20 -22.62 31.95
C ALA A 271 4.34 -22.64 30.92
N HIS A 272 4.02 -23.11 29.72
CA HIS A 272 4.92 -23.32 28.57
C HIS A 272 6.00 -24.37 28.84
N MET A 273 5.77 -25.30 29.77
CA MET A 273 6.73 -26.34 30.16
C MET A 273 6.99 -27.34 29.02
N SER A 274 8.24 -27.83 28.91
CA SER A 274 8.56 -28.95 28.03
C SER A 274 8.13 -30.29 28.66
N GLU A 275 8.34 -30.44 29.95
CA GLU A 275 8.01 -31.64 30.72
C GLU A 275 7.45 -31.26 32.08
N ILE A 276 6.47 -32.05 32.57
CA ILE A 276 5.83 -31.91 33.88
C ILE A 276 6.33 -33.08 34.76
N HIS A 277 6.80 -32.77 35.96
CA HIS A 277 7.35 -33.77 36.88
C HIS A 277 6.46 -34.05 38.13
N SER A 278 5.25 -33.46 38.16
CA SER A 278 4.32 -33.58 39.29
C SER A 278 2.92 -33.97 38.83
N ASP A 279 2.19 -34.68 39.69
CA ASP A 279 0.82 -35.11 39.45
C ASP A 279 -0.18 -34.32 40.32
N VAL A 280 -1.44 -34.28 39.87
CA VAL A 280 -2.52 -33.62 40.64
C VAL A 280 -2.70 -34.32 42.00
N GLY A 281 -2.62 -33.55 43.05
CA GLY A 281 -2.72 -34.03 44.44
C GLY A 281 -1.39 -34.08 45.19
N ASP A 282 -0.26 -33.99 44.49
CA ASP A 282 1.07 -34.01 45.11
C ASP A 282 1.26 -32.81 46.05
N GLN A 283 1.93 -33.09 47.19
CA GLN A 283 2.44 -32.05 48.09
C GLN A 283 3.87 -31.73 47.68
N ILE A 284 4.10 -30.48 47.36
CA ILE A 284 5.36 -29.97 46.81
C ILE A 284 5.97 -29.02 47.82
N ASP A 285 7.24 -29.23 48.14
CA ASP A 285 8.02 -28.32 48.99
C ASP A 285 8.55 -27.14 48.17
N GLN A 286 8.71 -25.97 48.80
CA GLN A 286 9.35 -24.81 48.13
C GLN A 286 10.73 -25.18 47.62
N GLY A 287 11.02 -24.87 46.36
CA GLY A 287 12.28 -25.18 45.68
C GLY A 287 12.34 -26.56 45.06
N GLU A 288 11.29 -27.38 45.24
CA GLU A 288 11.18 -28.69 44.55
C GLU A 288 10.97 -28.51 43.06
N VAL A 289 11.56 -29.37 42.23
CA VAL A 289 11.45 -29.32 40.77
C VAL A 289 10.11 -29.92 40.34
N ILE A 290 9.27 -29.08 39.72
CA ILE A 290 7.93 -29.45 39.24
C ILE A 290 7.85 -29.68 37.72
N GLY A 291 8.94 -29.42 37.02
CA GLY A 291 9.07 -29.63 35.57
C GLY A 291 10.20 -28.80 34.95
N GLU A 292 10.17 -28.68 33.63
CA GLU A 292 11.24 -28.05 32.86
C GLU A 292 10.72 -26.95 31.93
N ILE A 293 11.56 -25.96 31.71
CA ILE A 293 11.31 -24.85 30.76
C ILE A 293 11.13 -25.41 29.35
N GLY A 294 10.12 -24.93 28.66
CA GLY A 294 9.83 -25.25 27.26
C GLY A 294 9.35 -24.04 26.45
N SER A 295 8.62 -24.36 25.41
CA SER A 295 7.96 -23.37 24.51
C SER A 295 6.65 -23.99 23.97
N THR A 296 5.90 -24.69 24.84
CA THR A 296 4.64 -25.33 24.47
C THR A 296 3.47 -24.34 24.53
N GLY A 297 2.40 -24.64 23.78
CA GLY A 297 1.27 -23.71 23.66
C GLY A 297 1.62 -22.46 22.86
N PHE A 298 1.06 -21.30 23.23
CA PHE A 298 1.28 -20.03 22.54
C PHE A 298 2.54 -19.31 23.05
N SER A 299 3.70 -19.82 22.67
CA SER A 299 5.01 -19.30 23.05
C SER A 299 5.85 -18.98 21.83
N THR A 300 6.52 -17.82 21.82
CA THR A 300 7.41 -17.39 20.75
C THR A 300 8.86 -17.84 20.91
N GLY A 301 9.18 -18.51 22.04
CA GLY A 301 10.50 -19.03 22.37
C GLY A 301 10.59 -19.51 23.81
N PRO A 302 11.69 -20.17 24.22
CA PRO A 302 11.81 -20.77 25.54
C PRO A 302 11.70 -19.74 26.67
N HIS A 303 10.72 -19.90 27.54
CA HIS A 303 10.51 -19.09 28.75
C HIS A 303 9.54 -19.79 29.70
N LEU A 304 9.50 -19.35 30.93
CA LEU A 304 8.46 -19.67 31.91
C LEU A 304 7.45 -18.52 31.93
N HIS A 305 6.17 -18.80 31.64
CA HIS A 305 5.08 -17.91 32.03
C HIS A 305 4.67 -18.24 33.45
N PHE A 306 4.81 -17.26 34.36
CA PHE A 306 4.57 -17.43 35.78
C PHE A 306 3.49 -16.46 36.27
N GLU A 307 2.47 -17.02 36.97
CA GLU A 307 1.41 -16.22 37.55
C GLU A 307 1.33 -16.44 39.07
N VAL A 308 0.95 -15.34 39.76
CA VAL A 308 0.43 -15.43 41.14
C VAL A 308 -1.03 -14.97 41.09
N ARG A 309 -1.92 -15.80 41.66
CA ARG A 309 -3.33 -15.47 41.73
C ARG A 309 -3.81 -15.44 43.18
N VAL A 310 -4.57 -14.42 43.54
CA VAL A 310 -5.22 -14.28 44.86
C VAL A 310 -6.74 -14.42 44.65
N ASN A 311 -7.33 -15.42 45.28
CA ASN A 311 -8.74 -15.81 45.07
C ASN A 311 -9.08 -16.00 43.58
N GLY A 312 -8.16 -16.61 42.81
CA GLY A 312 -8.29 -16.87 41.39
C GLY A 312 -8.01 -15.67 40.50
N THR A 313 -7.85 -14.47 41.05
CA THR A 313 -7.57 -13.23 40.28
C THR A 313 -6.07 -13.02 40.12
N PRO A 314 -5.54 -12.92 38.89
CA PRO A 314 -4.13 -12.66 38.65
C PRO A 314 -3.65 -11.36 39.30
N LYS A 315 -2.47 -11.39 39.87
CA LYS A 315 -1.75 -10.26 40.49
C LYS A 315 -0.35 -10.17 39.89
N ASP A 316 0.26 -8.99 39.99
CA ASP A 316 1.61 -8.81 39.54
C ASP A 316 2.60 -9.72 40.34
N PRO A 317 3.21 -10.74 39.70
CA PRO A 317 4.10 -11.65 40.42
C PRO A 317 5.36 -10.99 40.99
N VAL A 318 5.81 -9.86 40.39
CA VAL A 318 7.00 -9.13 40.88
C VAL A 318 6.81 -8.64 42.32
N ALA A 319 5.58 -8.38 42.76
CA ALA A 319 5.28 -7.98 44.14
C ALA A 319 5.46 -9.11 45.17
N PHE A 320 5.61 -10.36 44.71
CA PHE A 320 5.72 -11.56 45.56
C PHE A 320 7.14 -12.19 45.49
N LEU A 321 7.86 -11.94 44.39
CA LEU A 321 9.20 -12.49 44.16
C LEU A 321 10.27 -11.63 44.85
N PRO A 322 11.44 -12.27 45.20
CA PRO A 322 12.54 -11.54 45.86
C PRO A 322 13.20 -10.49 44.97
#